data_23e5988dce2444ccef58ee245f4d61a6
#
_entry.id   23e5988dce2444ccef58ee245f4d61a6
#
_cell.length_a   1.000
_cell.length_b   1.000
_cell.length_c   1.000
_cell.angle_alpha   90.00
_cell.angle_beta   90.00
_cell.angle_gamma   90.00
#
_symmetry.space_group_name_H-M   'P 1'
#
loop_
_entity.id
_entity.type
_entity.pdbx_description
1 polymer ?
#
loop_
_entity_poly.entity_id
_entity_poly.type
_entity_poly.pdbx_seq_one_letter_code
_entity_poly.pdbx_strand_id
1 'polypeptide(L)'
;MKIAIFAAGTGGHIYPAISIAEKFGKDNVIFIASNRELEKKIFSNSGFDVKHLNISGFRGKNFFEKILWPINLITCLLTTLSLFLKHKPDKVLLMGNYISVIGLLTSIILMKKIFIHEQNSILGSANKLSLPFAIKIFSTFKLGHKKELNYGQPVRSEFKKMQHEPNKEHILVIGGSQGATFFNDNLPKLFNAAGINSKILFQTGMHSSLESRDKIEFVQFIENMPTAMSKAKYIICRAGASTVAEIQSIGLPAIFIPLPNSIDNHQQKNAEIACLDGGGKVISQNEFKKEDFLKILKDFDELNLQELSKKMRKSIHLDSAEKIANEIKQY
;
A
#
# COMPACT_ATOMS: atom_id res chain seq x y z
N MET A 1 -23.11 11.36 11.02
CA MET A 1 -22.16 10.45 11.69
C MET A 1 -20.76 10.86 11.27
N LYS A 2 -19.91 11.16 12.24
CA LYS A 2 -18.51 11.57 12.00
C LYS A 2 -17.52 10.45 12.31
N ILE A 3 -16.47 10.32 11.52
CA ILE A 3 -15.42 9.31 11.69
C ILE A 3 -14.04 9.98 11.76
N ALA A 4 -13.21 9.53 12.69
CA ALA A 4 -11.79 9.86 12.71
C ALA A 4 -10.99 8.70 12.10
N ILE A 5 -10.11 9.01 11.14
CA ILE A 5 -9.28 8.02 10.46
C ILE A 5 -7.81 8.30 10.77
N PHE A 6 -7.13 7.34 11.38
CA PHE A 6 -5.71 7.41 11.70
C PHE A 6 -4.91 6.71 10.62
N ALA A 7 -4.26 7.49 9.76
CA ALA A 7 -3.48 6.98 8.65
C ALA A 7 -2.16 7.75 8.50
N ALA A 8 -1.04 7.04 8.53
CA ALA A 8 0.31 7.60 8.38
C ALA A 8 1.23 6.63 7.64
N GLY A 9 2.41 7.11 7.25
CA GLY A 9 3.46 6.33 6.62
C GLY A 9 3.56 6.54 5.13
N THR A 10 3.48 5.47 4.37
CA THR A 10 3.56 5.51 2.90
C THR A 10 2.16 5.54 2.27
N GLY A 11 2.09 5.73 0.96
CA GLY A 11 0.84 5.65 0.20
C GLY A 11 0.04 4.36 0.45
N GLY A 12 0.71 3.29 0.89
CA GLY A 12 0.08 2.00 1.20
C GLY A 12 -0.99 2.03 2.29
N HIS A 13 -0.91 2.96 3.24
CA HIS A 13 -1.92 3.18 4.28
C HIS A 13 -2.86 4.35 3.94
N ILE A 14 -2.31 5.39 3.29
CA ILE A 14 -3.02 6.66 3.08
C ILE A 14 -4.04 6.56 1.94
N TYR A 15 -3.68 6.01 0.78
CA TYR A 15 -4.63 5.88 -0.33
C TYR A 15 -5.85 4.99 0.00
N PRO A 16 -5.70 3.82 0.64
CA PRO A 16 -6.85 3.05 1.11
C PRO A 16 -7.73 3.82 2.10
N ALA A 17 -7.11 4.59 3.01
CA ALA A 17 -7.83 5.42 3.96
C ALA A 17 -8.65 6.51 3.25
N ILE A 18 -8.08 7.18 2.24
CA ILE A 18 -8.76 8.19 1.43
C ILE A 18 -9.94 7.54 0.67
N SER A 19 -9.72 6.38 0.04
CA SER A 19 -10.78 5.66 -0.69
C SER A 19 -11.97 5.28 0.21
N ILE A 20 -11.72 4.90 1.48
CA ILE A 20 -12.77 4.67 2.46
C ILE A 20 -13.45 5.98 2.85
N ALA A 21 -12.67 7.04 3.12
CA ALA A 21 -13.17 8.34 3.55
C ALA A 21 -14.13 8.97 2.54
N GLU A 22 -13.86 8.83 1.24
CA GLU A 22 -14.73 9.29 0.15
C GLU A 22 -16.18 8.75 0.27
N LYS A 23 -16.38 7.58 0.90
CA LYS A 23 -17.69 6.96 1.10
C LYS A 23 -18.47 7.53 2.29
N PHE A 24 -17.84 8.36 3.12
CA PHE A 24 -18.47 9.08 4.21
C PHE A 24 -18.81 10.53 3.86
N GLY A 25 -18.16 11.11 2.84
CA GLY A 25 -18.22 12.52 2.49
C GLY A 25 -17.29 13.37 3.35
N LYS A 26 -16.76 14.44 2.78
CA LYS A 26 -15.67 15.25 3.36
C LYS A 26 -16.01 15.84 4.73
N ASP A 27 -17.23 16.30 4.93
CA ASP A 27 -17.68 16.95 6.18
C ASP A 27 -17.81 15.98 7.35
N ASN A 28 -17.83 14.69 7.08
CA ASN A 28 -17.98 13.64 8.08
C ASN A 28 -16.66 12.97 8.48
N VAL A 29 -15.54 13.39 7.89
CA VAL A 29 -14.24 12.73 8.11
C VAL A 29 -13.24 13.73 8.64
N ILE A 30 -12.51 13.33 9.69
CA ILE A 30 -11.27 13.98 10.10
C ILE A 30 -10.13 12.97 10.00
N PHE A 31 -9.07 13.33 9.29
CA PHE A 31 -7.84 12.56 9.27
C PHE A 31 -6.88 13.01 10.37
N ILE A 32 -6.23 12.02 10.99
CA ILE A 32 -5.10 12.24 11.88
C ILE A 32 -3.90 11.52 11.27
N ALA A 33 -2.89 12.30 10.89
CA ALA A 33 -1.70 11.86 10.18
C ALA A 33 -0.42 12.32 10.89
N SER A 34 0.73 11.82 10.50
CA SER A 34 2.00 12.36 11.00
C SER A 34 2.47 13.57 10.17
N ASN A 35 3.51 14.25 10.67
CA ASN A 35 4.01 15.49 10.05
C ASN A 35 5.11 15.24 9.00
N ARG A 36 4.99 14.16 8.18
CA ARG A 36 5.97 13.84 7.12
C ARG A 36 5.60 14.53 5.83
N GLU A 37 6.58 15.05 5.10
CA GLU A 37 6.36 15.78 3.83
C GLU A 37 5.62 14.93 2.78
N LEU A 38 5.96 13.64 2.66
CA LEU A 38 5.27 12.74 1.74
C LEU A 38 3.76 12.62 2.08
N GLU A 39 3.43 12.54 3.37
CA GLU A 39 2.03 12.46 3.83
C GLU A 39 1.29 13.76 3.51
N LYS A 40 1.90 14.92 3.81
CA LYS A 40 1.34 16.23 3.48
C LYS A 40 1.05 16.34 1.98
N LYS A 41 2.00 15.93 1.13
CA LYS A 41 1.84 15.95 -0.33
C LYS A 41 0.66 15.07 -0.80
N ILE A 42 0.48 13.89 -0.23
CA ILE A 42 -0.64 13.01 -0.58
C ILE A 42 -1.96 13.60 -0.12
N PHE A 43 -2.03 14.10 1.12
CA PHE A 43 -3.26 14.63 1.68
C PHE A 43 -3.66 15.99 1.10
N SER A 44 -2.72 16.86 0.67
CA SER A 44 -3.03 18.16 0.07
C SER A 44 -3.96 18.05 -1.15
N ASN A 45 -3.86 16.95 -1.89
CA ASN A 45 -4.68 16.68 -3.07
C ASN A 45 -6.00 15.97 -2.75
N SER A 46 -6.23 15.55 -1.50
CA SER A 46 -7.43 14.77 -1.11
C SER A 46 -8.66 15.63 -0.83
N GLY A 47 -8.44 16.87 -0.40
CA GLY A 47 -9.49 17.82 -0.02
C GLY A 47 -10.20 17.48 1.29
N PHE A 48 -9.64 16.59 2.13
CA PHE A 48 -10.14 16.31 3.49
C PHE A 48 -9.50 17.20 4.55
N ASP A 49 -10.18 17.36 5.70
CA ASP A 49 -9.58 17.98 6.90
C ASP A 49 -8.57 17.01 7.52
N VAL A 50 -7.31 17.43 7.58
CA VAL A 50 -6.20 16.61 8.08
C VAL A 50 -5.49 17.33 9.21
N LYS A 51 -5.34 16.65 10.33
CA LYS A 51 -4.56 17.13 11.48
C LYS A 51 -3.25 16.35 11.56
N HIS A 52 -2.16 17.07 11.42
CA HIS A 52 -0.81 16.49 11.49
C HIS A 52 -0.29 16.55 12.92
N LEU A 53 0.15 15.37 13.42
CA LEU A 53 0.78 15.24 14.73
C LEU A 53 2.30 15.10 14.56
N ASN A 54 3.05 15.73 15.45
CA ASN A 54 4.50 15.63 15.45
C ASN A 54 4.98 14.35 16.17
N ILE A 55 4.68 13.20 15.56
CA ILE A 55 5.08 11.89 16.08
C ILE A 55 5.72 11.07 14.98
N SER A 56 6.68 10.25 15.36
CA SER A 56 7.35 9.28 14.50
C SER A 56 7.42 7.92 15.19
N GLY A 57 7.64 6.85 14.40
CA GLY A 57 7.75 5.50 14.93
C GLY A 57 8.87 5.38 15.98
N PHE A 58 8.71 4.47 16.93
CA PHE A 58 9.70 4.19 17.98
C PHE A 58 10.96 3.47 17.43
N ARG A 59 10.76 2.63 16.40
CA ARG A 59 11.86 1.83 15.82
C ARG A 59 12.83 2.74 15.05
N GLY A 60 14.12 2.49 15.18
CA GLY A 60 15.18 3.24 14.49
C GLY A 60 15.61 4.54 15.19
N LYS A 61 15.01 4.90 16.32
CA LYS A 61 15.40 6.07 17.11
C LYS A 61 16.68 5.83 17.93
N ASN A 62 17.48 6.89 18.09
CA ASN A 62 18.61 6.90 19.00
C ASN A 62 18.16 6.90 20.48
N PHE A 63 19.11 6.78 21.40
CA PHE A 63 18.82 6.68 22.84
C PHE A 63 18.05 7.90 23.38
N PHE A 64 18.48 9.12 23.07
CA PHE A 64 17.83 10.35 23.53
C PHE A 64 16.41 10.51 22.97
N GLU A 65 16.23 10.19 21.69
CA GLU A 65 14.89 10.23 21.07
C GLU A 65 13.93 9.20 21.69
N LYS A 66 14.44 8.06 22.15
CA LYS A 66 13.63 7.05 22.86
C LYS A 66 13.19 7.54 24.24
N ILE A 67 14.04 8.29 24.96
CA ILE A 67 13.68 8.90 26.24
C ILE A 67 12.60 9.99 26.07
N LEU A 68 12.69 10.80 25.02
CA LEU A 68 11.71 11.86 24.73
C LEU A 68 10.42 11.34 24.07
N TRP A 69 10.42 10.12 23.56
CA TRP A 69 9.28 9.57 22.84
C TRP A 69 7.98 9.49 23.68
N PRO A 70 7.99 9.09 24.97
CA PRO A 70 6.78 9.12 25.81
C PRO A 70 6.18 10.51 25.98
N ILE A 71 7.02 11.55 26.09
CA ILE A 71 6.55 12.95 26.20
C ILE A 71 5.83 13.35 24.92
N ASN A 72 6.43 13.05 23.76
CA ASN A 72 5.77 13.30 22.47
C ASN A 72 4.47 12.52 22.31
N LEU A 73 4.42 11.28 22.80
CA LEU A 73 3.20 10.47 22.79
C LEU A 73 2.09 11.13 23.63
N ILE A 74 2.41 11.58 24.83
CA ILE A 74 1.45 12.28 25.73
C ILE A 74 0.95 13.56 25.07
N THR A 75 1.84 14.39 24.52
CA THR A 75 1.48 15.63 23.83
C THR A 75 0.53 15.34 22.65
N CYS A 76 0.85 14.33 21.83
CA CYS A 76 -0.01 13.94 20.73
C CYS A 76 -1.37 13.38 21.21
N LEU A 77 -1.38 12.64 22.31
CA LEU A 77 -2.61 12.14 22.93
C LEU A 77 -3.50 13.29 23.40
N LEU A 78 -2.96 14.26 24.15
CA LEU A 78 -3.70 15.45 24.61
C LEU A 78 -4.23 16.27 23.43
N THR A 79 -3.42 16.48 22.40
CA THR A 79 -3.85 17.14 21.16
C THR A 79 -5.01 16.39 20.51
N THR A 80 -4.93 15.07 20.41
CA THR A 80 -5.98 14.27 19.80
C THR A 80 -7.25 14.25 20.63
N LEU A 81 -7.16 14.22 21.96
CA LEU A 81 -8.32 14.38 22.86
C LEU A 81 -9.03 15.70 22.63
N SER A 82 -8.27 16.82 22.55
CA SER A 82 -8.83 18.14 22.23
C SER A 82 -9.53 18.16 20.87
N LEU A 83 -8.92 17.56 19.84
CA LEU A 83 -9.53 17.41 18.51
C LEU A 83 -10.83 16.61 18.56
N PHE A 84 -10.89 15.54 19.34
CA PHE A 84 -12.10 14.73 19.49
C PHE A 84 -13.21 15.46 20.22
N LEU A 85 -12.90 16.27 21.21
CA LEU A 85 -13.89 17.14 21.88
C LEU A 85 -14.46 18.20 20.93
N LYS A 86 -13.60 18.74 20.03
CA LYS A 86 -14.01 19.73 19.03
C LYS A 86 -14.83 19.11 17.89
N HIS A 87 -14.33 18.04 17.26
CA HIS A 87 -14.92 17.44 16.05
C HIS A 87 -15.99 16.39 16.35
N LYS A 88 -15.99 15.83 17.58
CA LYS A 88 -16.93 14.83 18.11
C LYS A 88 -17.12 13.63 17.17
N PRO A 89 -16.03 12.91 16.78
CA PRO A 89 -16.20 11.72 15.97
C PRO A 89 -16.93 10.63 16.76
N ASP A 90 -17.84 9.92 16.10
CA ASP A 90 -18.59 8.79 16.69
C ASP A 90 -17.78 7.50 16.66
N LYS A 91 -16.99 7.34 15.61
CA LYS A 91 -16.27 6.14 15.25
C LYS A 91 -14.83 6.43 14.87
N VAL A 92 -13.98 5.42 15.02
CA VAL A 92 -12.54 5.54 14.74
C VAL A 92 -12.10 4.38 13.85
N LEU A 93 -11.41 4.68 12.76
CA LEU A 93 -10.77 3.72 11.90
C LEU A 93 -9.25 3.83 12.03
N LEU A 94 -8.61 2.74 12.43
CA LEU A 94 -7.17 2.61 12.57
C LEU A 94 -6.60 1.87 11.36
N MET A 95 -5.74 2.55 10.60
CA MET A 95 -5.14 1.99 9.39
C MET A 95 -3.81 1.26 9.67
N GLY A 96 -3.47 1.03 10.94
CA GLY A 96 -2.16 0.49 11.32
C GLY A 96 -1.10 1.58 11.48
N ASN A 97 0.16 1.15 11.68
CA ASN A 97 1.28 2.06 11.96
C ASN A 97 1.21 2.70 13.35
N TYR A 98 2.29 3.44 13.72
CA TYR A 98 2.46 4.04 15.06
C TYR A 98 1.38 5.06 15.42
N ILE A 99 0.80 5.77 14.44
CA ILE A 99 -0.26 6.76 14.69
C ILE A 99 -1.54 6.10 15.23
N SER A 100 -1.78 4.85 14.87
CA SER A 100 -2.93 4.07 15.35
C SER A 100 -2.89 3.82 16.85
N VAL A 101 -1.71 3.85 17.48
CA VAL A 101 -1.59 3.72 18.93
C VAL A 101 -2.22 4.93 19.64
N ILE A 102 -2.03 6.15 19.10
CA ILE A 102 -2.68 7.36 19.64
C ILE A 102 -4.19 7.26 19.45
N GLY A 103 -4.64 6.83 18.26
CA GLY A 103 -6.04 6.62 17.97
C GLY A 103 -6.69 5.59 18.91
N LEU A 104 -6.00 4.49 19.20
CA LEU A 104 -6.42 3.49 20.17
C LEU A 104 -6.60 4.08 21.57
N LEU A 105 -5.55 4.74 22.10
CA LEU A 105 -5.58 5.31 23.46
C LEU A 105 -6.69 6.37 23.59
N THR A 106 -6.77 7.28 22.62
CA THR A 106 -7.84 8.30 22.60
C THR A 106 -9.23 7.67 22.58
N SER A 107 -9.39 6.61 21.76
CA SER A 107 -10.69 5.92 21.62
C SER A 107 -11.10 5.19 22.89
N ILE A 108 -10.14 4.58 23.61
CA ILE A 108 -10.40 3.92 24.89
C ILE A 108 -10.84 4.96 25.94
N ILE A 109 -10.09 6.06 26.07
CA ILE A 109 -10.41 7.14 27.03
C ILE A 109 -11.82 7.74 26.79
N LEU A 110 -12.17 7.93 25.51
CA LEU A 110 -13.45 8.55 25.13
C LEU A 110 -14.53 7.54 24.74
N MET A 111 -14.30 6.24 25.03
CA MET A 111 -15.25 5.14 24.77
C MET A 111 -15.78 5.12 23.32
N LYS A 112 -14.91 5.35 22.32
CA LYS A 112 -15.30 5.38 20.91
C LYS A 112 -15.28 3.98 20.31
N LYS A 113 -16.15 3.76 19.31
CA LYS A 113 -16.19 2.51 18.54
C LYS A 113 -14.97 2.40 17.62
N ILE A 114 -14.16 1.36 17.79
CA ILE A 114 -12.89 1.17 17.09
C ILE A 114 -13.05 0.14 15.99
N PHE A 115 -12.59 0.48 14.80
CA PHE A 115 -12.44 -0.40 13.64
C PHE A 115 -10.97 -0.39 13.20
N ILE A 116 -10.51 -1.51 12.66
CA ILE A 116 -9.12 -1.68 12.19
C ILE A 116 -9.17 -2.05 10.71
N HIS A 117 -8.21 -1.54 9.94
CA HIS A 117 -7.89 -2.05 8.62
C HIS A 117 -6.45 -2.60 8.60
N GLU A 118 -6.29 -3.85 8.14
CA GLU A 118 -4.97 -4.47 7.92
C GLU A 118 -4.73 -4.68 6.43
N GLN A 119 -3.68 -4.06 5.93
CA GLN A 119 -3.32 -4.11 4.53
C GLN A 119 -2.51 -5.36 4.17
N ASN A 120 -1.67 -5.82 5.10
CA ASN A 120 -0.73 -6.90 4.85
C ASN A 120 -1.30 -8.26 5.22
N SER A 121 -0.68 -9.30 4.69
CA SER A 121 -0.99 -10.70 5.03
C SER A 121 -0.61 -11.12 6.46
N ILE A 122 0.06 -10.22 7.18
CA ILE A 122 0.44 -10.39 8.59
C ILE A 122 -0.05 -9.19 9.37
N LEU A 123 -0.70 -9.46 10.49
CA LEU A 123 -1.22 -8.42 11.37
C LEU A 123 -0.06 -7.61 11.98
N GLY A 124 -0.01 -6.30 11.69
CA GLY A 124 0.99 -5.40 12.21
C GLY A 124 0.89 -5.17 13.73
N SER A 125 2.00 -4.79 14.39
CA SER A 125 2.07 -4.66 15.85
C SER A 125 1.02 -3.69 16.43
N ALA A 126 0.78 -2.55 15.76
CA ALA A 126 -0.24 -1.58 16.19
C ALA A 126 -1.64 -2.16 16.10
N ASN A 127 -1.94 -2.92 15.04
CA ASN A 127 -3.22 -3.59 14.86
C ASN A 127 -3.40 -4.77 15.85
N LYS A 128 -2.33 -5.53 16.15
CA LYS A 128 -2.34 -6.54 17.23
C LYS A 128 -2.73 -5.94 18.57
N LEU A 129 -2.15 -4.79 18.92
CA LEU A 129 -2.47 -4.07 20.16
C LEU A 129 -3.91 -3.56 20.19
N SER A 130 -4.44 -3.13 19.05
CA SER A 130 -5.80 -2.57 18.94
C SER A 130 -6.91 -3.63 18.85
N LEU A 131 -6.57 -4.85 18.45
CA LEU A 131 -7.51 -5.91 18.13
C LEU A 131 -8.48 -6.31 19.29
N PRO A 132 -8.06 -6.37 20.57
CA PRO A 132 -8.98 -6.65 21.69
C PRO A 132 -10.13 -5.64 21.78
N PHE A 133 -9.85 -4.38 21.49
CA PHE A 133 -10.76 -3.24 21.61
C PHE A 133 -11.59 -2.98 20.34
N ALA A 134 -11.20 -3.56 19.22
CA ALA A 134 -11.88 -3.35 17.94
C ALA A 134 -13.21 -4.13 17.88
N ILE A 135 -14.21 -3.52 17.25
CA ILE A 135 -15.48 -4.15 16.89
C ILE A 135 -15.25 -5.11 15.71
N LYS A 136 -14.61 -4.62 14.65
CA LYS A 136 -14.26 -5.39 13.45
C LYS A 136 -12.85 -5.07 12.99
N ILE A 137 -12.25 -6.05 12.32
CA ILE A 137 -11.03 -5.88 11.54
C ILE A 137 -11.35 -6.15 10.06
N PHE A 138 -11.08 -5.18 9.22
CA PHE A 138 -11.14 -5.33 7.77
C PHE A 138 -9.76 -5.72 7.25
N SER A 139 -9.69 -6.74 6.43
CA SER A 139 -8.42 -7.26 5.95
C SER A 139 -8.34 -7.32 4.43
N THR A 140 -7.14 -7.09 3.91
CA THR A 140 -6.81 -7.29 2.49
C THR A 140 -6.64 -8.77 2.18
N PHE A 141 -5.87 -9.45 3.00
CA PHE A 141 -5.62 -10.89 2.94
C PHE A 141 -6.29 -11.57 4.12
N LYS A 142 -6.71 -12.81 3.95
CA LYS A 142 -7.37 -13.58 5.01
C LYS A 142 -6.40 -13.82 6.18
N LEU A 143 -6.76 -13.33 7.37
CA LEU A 143 -5.98 -13.44 8.60
C LEU A 143 -6.46 -14.58 9.52
N GLY A 144 -7.70 -15.06 9.34
CA GLY A 144 -8.29 -16.13 10.14
C GLY A 144 -8.77 -15.70 11.53
N HIS A 145 -9.08 -14.42 11.74
CA HIS A 145 -9.54 -13.91 13.04
C HIS A 145 -11.07 -13.82 13.11
N LYS A 146 -11.68 -14.15 14.28
CA LYS A 146 -13.14 -14.17 14.46
C LYS A 146 -13.87 -12.84 14.24
N LYS A 147 -13.18 -11.70 14.41
CA LYS A 147 -13.71 -10.34 14.14
C LYS A 147 -13.45 -9.88 12.70
N GLU A 148 -12.84 -10.74 11.88
CA GLU A 148 -12.39 -10.38 10.54
C GLU A 148 -13.53 -10.32 9.53
N LEU A 149 -13.48 -9.31 8.68
CA LEU A 149 -14.20 -9.21 7.43
C LEU A 149 -13.16 -8.99 6.32
N ASN A 150 -12.92 -10.04 5.54
CA ASN A 150 -11.98 -9.96 4.41
C ASN A 150 -12.68 -9.32 3.22
N TYR A 151 -12.59 -7.99 3.13
CA TYR A 151 -13.19 -7.18 2.07
C TYR A 151 -12.19 -6.74 0.99
N GLY A 152 -10.93 -7.18 1.09
CA GLY A 152 -9.87 -6.76 0.19
C GLY A 152 -9.30 -5.38 0.54
N GLN A 153 -8.40 -4.89 -0.30
CA GLN A 153 -7.76 -3.59 -0.17
C GLN A 153 -8.55 -2.52 -0.91
N PRO A 154 -8.96 -1.43 -0.28
CA PRO A 154 -9.48 -0.28 -1.00
C PRO A 154 -8.46 0.26 -2.00
N VAL A 155 -8.82 0.28 -3.26
CA VAL A 155 -8.01 0.85 -4.35
C VAL A 155 -8.58 2.19 -4.79
N ARG A 156 -7.74 3.02 -5.40
CA ARG A 156 -8.14 4.31 -5.96
C ARG A 156 -9.25 4.11 -7.00
N SER A 157 -10.16 5.07 -7.12
CA SER A 157 -11.35 5.00 -7.98
C SER A 157 -11.03 4.77 -9.45
N GLU A 158 -9.88 5.25 -9.91
CA GLU A 158 -9.41 5.11 -11.30
C GLU A 158 -9.22 3.64 -11.70
N PHE A 159 -8.74 2.79 -10.78
CA PHE A 159 -8.56 1.36 -11.04
C PHE A 159 -9.86 0.60 -11.27
N LYS A 160 -11.00 1.10 -10.80
CA LYS A 160 -12.31 0.46 -10.99
C LYS A 160 -12.74 0.39 -12.45
N LYS A 161 -12.29 1.36 -13.25
CA LYS A 161 -12.65 1.47 -14.68
C LYS A 161 -11.63 0.82 -15.60
N MET A 162 -10.54 0.29 -15.05
CA MET A 162 -9.42 -0.24 -15.82
C MET A 162 -9.40 -1.76 -15.82
N GLN A 163 -8.94 -2.32 -16.90
CA GLN A 163 -8.63 -3.73 -17.05
C GLN A 163 -7.32 -3.87 -17.82
N HIS A 164 -6.60 -4.94 -17.56
CA HIS A 164 -5.46 -5.29 -18.38
C HIS A 164 -5.92 -5.64 -19.79
N GLU A 165 -5.34 -4.98 -20.78
CA GLU A 165 -5.63 -5.24 -22.20
C GLU A 165 -4.46 -6.03 -22.83
N PRO A 166 -4.67 -7.00 -23.72
CA PRO A 166 -3.63 -7.92 -24.19
C PRO A 166 -2.56 -7.27 -25.10
N ASN A 167 -2.88 -6.22 -25.84
CA ASN A 167 -1.95 -5.56 -26.78
C ASN A 167 -1.27 -4.38 -26.11
N LYS A 168 -0.09 -4.58 -25.55
CA LYS A 168 0.53 -3.62 -24.65
C LYS A 168 1.84 -3.03 -25.13
N GLU A 169 2.10 -1.80 -24.62
CA GLU A 169 3.14 -0.94 -25.11
C GLU A 169 4.50 -1.21 -24.44
N HIS A 170 4.51 -1.54 -23.14
CA HIS A 170 5.75 -1.60 -22.37
C HIS A 170 5.72 -2.59 -21.21
N ILE A 171 6.89 -2.96 -20.72
CA ILE A 171 7.10 -3.60 -19.42
C ILE A 171 7.21 -2.49 -18.38
N LEU A 172 6.47 -2.58 -17.28
CA LEU A 172 6.53 -1.59 -16.20
C LEU A 172 7.42 -2.09 -15.07
N VAL A 173 8.36 -1.24 -14.61
CA VAL A 173 9.22 -1.56 -13.46
C VAL A 173 9.06 -0.51 -12.37
N ILE A 174 8.65 -0.94 -11.17
CA ILE A 174 8.47 -0.04 -10.02
C ILE A 174 9.06 -0.61 -8.73
N GLY A 175 9.95 0.15 -8.10
CA GLY A 175 10.55 -0.18 -6.80
C GLY A 175 9.80 0.40 -5.59
N GLY A 176 8.65 1.05 -5.82
CA GLY A 176 7.92 1.88 -4.86
C GLY A 176 8.20 3.38 -5.07
N SER A 177 7.55 4.27 -4.30
CA SER A 177 7.64 5.73 -4.48
C SER A 177 9.06 6.30 -4.30
N GLN A 178 9.91 5.63 -3.55
CA GLN A 178 11.31 6.02 -3.34
C GLN A 178 12.29 5.30 -4.28
N GLY A 179 11.77 4.40 -5.12
CA GLY A 179 12.60 3.52 -5.95
C GLY A 179 13.17 2.33 -5.16
N ALA A 180 13.96 1.51 -5.85
CA ALA A 180 14.68 0.39 -5.26
C ALA A 180 16.10 0.34 -5.86
N THR A 181 17.12 0.61 -5.04
CA THR A 181 18.53 0.57 -5.46
C THR A 181 18.87 -0.75 -6.17
N PHE A 182 18.42 -1.87 -5.61
CA PHE A 182 18.63 -3.17 -6.24
C PHE A 182 18.10 -3.23 -7.68
N PHE A 183 16.91 -2.64 -7.95
CA PHE A 183 16.35 -2.61 -9.30
C PHE A 183 17.18 -1.72 -10.21
N ASN A 184 17.52 -0.52 -9.75
CA ASN A 184 18.30 0.46 -10.51
C ASN A 184 19.67 -0.08 -10.92
N ASP A 185 20.34 -0.83 -10.05
CA ASP A 185 21.69 -1.34 -10.27
C ASP A 185 21.74 -2.59 -11.15
N ASN A 186 20.70 -3.43 -11.07
CA ASN A 186 20.73 -4.77 -11.67
C ASN A 186 19.84 -4.91 -12.90
N LEU A 187 18.59 -4.48 -12.86
CA LEU A 187 17.60 -4.80 -13.89
C LEU A 187 17.91 -4.22 -15.27
N PRO A 188 18.41 -2.98 -15.41
CA PRO A 188 18.72 -2.42 -16.75
C PRO A 188 19.72 -3.25 -17.55
N LYS A 189 20.75 -3.76 -16.87
CA LYS A 189 21.76 -4.63 -17.51
C LYS A 189 21.19 -5.97 -17.95
N LEU A 190 20.25 -6.52 -17.17
CA LEU A 190 19.61 -7.80 -17.43
C LEU A 190 18.60 -7.72 -18.56
N PHE A 191 17.87 -6.63 -18.73
CA PHE A 191 16.98 -6.44 -19.88
C PHE A 191 17.77 -6.43 -21.21
N ASN A 192 18.92 -5.77 -21.24
CA ASN A 192 19.79 -5.77 -22.41
C ASN A 192 20.32 -7.20 -22.70
N ALA A 193 20.78 -7.92 -21.67
CA ALA A 193 21.27 -9.29 -21.81
C ALA A 193 20.18 -10.30 -22.22
N ALA A 194 18.93 -10.08 -21.83
CA ALA A 194 17.79 -10.93 -22.21
C ALA A 194 17.35 -10.74 -23.66
N GLY A 195 17.77 -9.66 -24.33
CA GLY A 195 17.33 -9.32 -25.68
C GLY A 195 15.86 -8.93 -25.76
N ILE A 196 15.30 -8.37 -24.70
CA ILE A 196 13.88 -7.95 -24.63
C ILE A 196 13.59 -6.88 -25.68
N ASN A 197 12.59 -7.14 -26.53
CA ASN A 197 12.20 -6.22 -27.59
C ASN A 197 11.18 -5.17 -27.17
N SER A 198 10.47 -5.40 -26.09
CA SER A 198 9.46 -4.48 -25.55
C SER A 198 10.12 -3.20 -25.00
N LYS A 199 9.41 -2.06 -25.10
CA LYS A 199 9.77 -0.85 -24.36
C LYS A 199 9.66 -1.12 -22.86
N ILE A 200 10.44 -0.42 -22.05
CA ILE A 200 10.45 -0.55 -20.59
C ILE A 200 10.24 0.83 -19.99
N LEU A 201 9.16 1.01 -19.24
CA LEU A 201 8.94 2.20 -18.40
C LEU A 201 9.43 1.87 -16.98
N PHE A 202 10.48 2.55 -16.55
CA PHE A 202 11.20 2.23 -15.32
C PHE A 202 11.16 3.40 -14.33
N GLN A 203 10.43 3.24 -13.21
CA GLN A 203 10.42 4.23 -12.13
C GLN A 203 11.63 4.01 -11.21
N THR A 204 12.56 4.95 -11.24
CA THR A 204 13.83 4.87 -10.50
C THR A 204 13.76 5.38 -9.07
N GLY A 205 12.79 6.27 -8.76
CA GLY A 205 12.73 7.02 -7.50
C GLY A 205 13.48 8.35 -7.59
N MET A 206 13.27 9.22 -6.61
CA MET A 206 13.71 10.63 -6.62
C MET A 206 15.22 10.85 -6.58
N HIS A 207 16.00 9.86 -6.17
CA HIS A 207 17.46 9.99 -5.97
C HIS A 207 18.29 9.27 -7.03
N SER A 208 17.69 8.92 -8.16
CA SER A 208 18.41 8.25 -9.25
C SER A 208 18.85 9.24 -10.32
N SER A 209 20.06 9.04 -10.80
CA SER A 209 20.68 9.76 -11.95
C SER A 209 20.68 8.95 -13.24
N LEU A 210 19.88 7.88 -13.33
CA LEU A 210 19.79 7.07 -14.54
C LEU A 210 19.12 7.86 -15.67
N GLU A 211 19.77 7.87 -16.83
CA GLU A 211 19.26 8.51 -18.02
C GLU A 211 18.65 7.49 -18.98
N SER A 212 17.57 7.89 -19.64
CA SER A 212 16.86 7.06 -20.62
C SER A 212 17.77 6.71 -21.79
N ARG A 213 17.73 5.45 -22.21
CA ARG A 213 18.55 4.92 -23.30
C ARG A 213 17.90 3.72 -23.96
N ASP A 214 18.13 3.57 -25.26
CA ASP A 214 17.58 2.47 -26.05
C ASP A 214 16.07 2.30 -25.84
N LYS A 215 15.67 1.14 -25.31
CA LYS A 215 14.27 0.79 -25.05
C LYS A 215 13.83 1.09 -23.61
N ILE A 216 14.71 1.61 -22.75
CA ILE A 216 14.42 1.86 -21.34
C ILE A 216 14.21 3.36 -21.11
N GLU A 217 12.99 3.74 -20.80
CA GLU A 217 12.59 5.06 -20.36
C GLU A 217 12.66 5.12 -18.82
N PHE A 218 13.64 5.88 -18.28
CA PHE A 218 13.76 6.10 -16.85
C PHE A 218 13.00 7.35 -16.43
N VAL A 219 12.12 7.20 -15.46
CA VAL A 219 11.39 8.30 -14.84
C VAL A 219 11.57 8.26 -13.33
N GLN A 220 11.71 9.42 -12.70
CA GLN A 220 11.82 9.48 -11.24
C GLN A 220 10.53 9.07 -10.57
N PHE A 221 9.39 9.50 -11.10
CA PHE A 221 8.07 9.23 -10.54
C PHE A 221 7.02 9.17 -11.66
N ILE A 222 6.10 8.20 -11.58
CA ILE A 222 4.97 8.06 -12.49
C ILE A 222 3.74 8.71 -11.85
N GLU A 223 3.29 9.82 -12.39
CA GLU A 223 2.14 10.57 -11.87
C GLU A 223 0.83 9.80 -12.05
N ASN A 224 0.61 9.28 -13.24
CA ASN A 224 -0.60 8.49 -13.56
C ASN A 224 -0.30 6.98 -13.58
N MET A 225 -0.10 6.42 -12.39
CA MET A 225 0.17 4.99 -12.21
C MET A 225 -0.95 4.09 -12.75
N PRO A 226 -2.25 4.39 -12.58
CA PRO A 226 -3.32 3.59 -13.15
C PRO A 226 -3.19 3.44 -14.67
N THR A 227 -2.93 4.51 -15.39
CA THR A 227 -2.71 4.47 -16.84
C THR A 227 -1.45 3.70 -17.22
N ALA A 228 -0.34 3.90 -16.51
CA ALA A 228 0.90 3.16 -16.76
C ALA A 228 0.71 1.66 -16.55
N MET A 229 0.02 1.24 -15.49
CA MET A 229 -0.30 -0.16 -15.23
C MET A 229 -1.26 -0.75 -16.27
N SER A 230 -2.31 -0.01 -16.67
CA SER A 230 -3.28 -0.50 -17.64
C SER A 230 -2.65 -0.76 -19.02
N LYS A 231 -1.64 -0.02 -19.39
CA LYS A 231 -0.89 -0.14 -20.66
C LYS A 231 0.32 -1.06 -20.60
N ALA A 232 0.65 -1.63 -19.45
CA ALA A 232 1.81 -2.51 -19.32
C ALA A 232 1.50 -3.94 -19.80
N LYS A 233 2.45 -4.60 -20.46
CA LYS A 233 2.41 -6.03 -20.78
C LYS A 233 2.37 -6.85 -19.49
N TYR A 234 3.33 -6.57 -18.61
CA TYR A 234 3.44 -7.09 -17.25
C TYR A 234 4.26 -6.12 -16.39
N ILE A 235 4.26 -6.34 -15.10
CA ILE A 235 4.97 -5.49 -14.16
C ILE A 235 6.04 -6.26 -13.40
N ILE A 236 7.18 -5.61 -13.14
CA ILE A 236 8.22 -6.09 -12.20
C ILE A 236 8.24 -5.12 -11.03
N CYS A 237 7.93 -5.60 -9.81
CA CYS A 237 7.75 -4.68 -8.70
C CYS A 237 8.04 -5.28 -7.32
N ARG A 238 8.07 -4.41 -6.30
CA ARG A 238 7.97 -4.79 -4.90
C ARG A 238 6.54 -5.23 -4.56
N ALA A 239 6.37 -6.05 -3.50
CA ALA A 239 5.07 -6.61 -3.12
C ALA A 239 4.44 -5.88 -1.92
N GLY A 240 4.37 -4.55 -1.97
CA GLY A 240 3.56 -3.78 -1.03
C GLY A 240 2.07 -4.10 -1.22
N ALA A 241 1.30 -4.20 -0.13
CA ALA A 241 -0.09 -4.63 -0.18
C ALA A 241 -0.97 -3.81 -1.15
N SER A 242 -0.80 -2.48 -1.20
CA SER A 242 -1.54 -1.63 -2.14
C SER A 242 -1.14 -1.89 -3.58
N THR A 243 0.14 -2.06 -3.87
CA THR A 243 0.62 -2.40 -5.22
C THR A 243 0.06 -3.73 -5.68
N VAL A 244 0.08 -4.75 -4.80
CA VAL A 244 -0.54 -6.06 -5.08
C VAL A 244 -2.02 -5.92 -5.40
N ALA A 245 -2.76 -5.18 -4.60
CA ALA A 245 -4.20 -4.99 -4.80
C ALA A 245 -4.52 -4.21 -6.08
N GLU A 246 -3.74 -3.18 -6.42
CA GLU A 246 -3.86 -2.43 -7.66
C GLU A 246 -3.61 -3.35 -8.87
N ILE A 247 -2.56 -4.17 -8.84
CA ILE A 247 -2.23 -5.18 -9.85
C ILE A 247 -3.38 -6.18 -10.00
N GLN A 248 -3.88 -6.73 -8.89
CA GLN A 248 -4.98 -7.69 -8.88
C GLN A 248 -6.31 -7.08 -9.37
N SER A 249 -6.56 -5.81 -9.09
CA SER A 249 -7.79 -5.11 -9.52
C SER A 249 -7.94 -5.07 -11.03
N ILE A 250 -6.85 -4.86 -11.76
CA ILE A 250 -6.84 -4.77 -13.22
C ILE A 250 -6.45 -6.10 -13.89
N GLY A 251 -5.88 -7.04 -13.14
CA GLY A 251 -5.39 -8.31 -13.67
C GLY A 251 -4.06 -8.17 -14.41
N LEU A 252 -3.14 -7.32 -13.96
CA LEU A 252 -1.83 -7.14 -14.60
C LEU A 252 -0.90 -8.31 -14.21
N PRO A 253 -0.38 -9.12 -15.16
CA PRO A 253 0.61 -10.16 -14.86
C PRO A 253 1.84 -9.56 -14.17
N ALA A 254 2.41 -10.25 -13.17
CA ALA A 254 3.43 -9.65 -12.34
C ALA A 254 4.61 -10.58 -12.03
N ILE A 255 5.81 -10.01 -12.00
CA ILE A 255 7.01 -10.58 -11.39
C ILE A 255 7.29 -9.79 -10.12
N PHE A 256 7.03 -10.39 -8.97
CA PHE A 256 7.30 -9.76 -7.69
C PHE A 256 8.72 -10.07 -7.22
N ILE A 257 9.45 -9.01 -6.86
CA ILE A 257 10.75 -9.12 -6.17
C ILE A 257 10.56 -8.44 -4.81
N PRO A 258 10.12 -9.17 -3.76
CA PRO A 258 9.83 -8.59 -2.46
C PRO A 258 11.04 -7.90 -1.83
N LEU A 259 10.78 -6.87 -1.02
CA LEU A 259 11.84 -6.21 -0.24
C LEU A 259 12.36 -7.18 0.81
N PRO A 260 13.66 -7.54 0.79
CA PRO A 260 14.25 -8.37 1.83
C PRO A 260 14.17 -7.66 3.18
N ASN A 261 14.01 -8.43 4.25
CA ASN A 261 13.92 -7.92 5.62
C ASN A 261 12.76 -6.91 5.84
N SER A 262 11.70 -6.99 5.02
CA SER A 262 10.46 -6.29 5.35
C SER A 262 9.94 -6.78 6.71
N ILE A 263 9.36 -5.86 7.52
CA ILE A 263 8.88 -6.18 8.86
C ILE A 263 8.00 -7.46 8.80
N ASP A 264 8.34 -8.45 9.63
CA ASP A 264 7.67 -9.75 9.67
C ASP A 264 7.60 -10.46 8.30
N ASN A 265 8.49 -10.12 7.36
CA ASN A 265 8.57 -10.65 6.00
C ASN A 265 7.24 -10.53 5.20
N HIS A 266 6.46 -9.47 5.49
CA HIS A 266 5.11 -9.31 4.93
C HIS A 266 5.09 -9.20 3.40
N GLN A 267 6.12 -8.59 2.76
CA GLN A 267 6.13 -8.48 1.30
C GLN A 267 6.29 -9.84 0.61
N GLN A 268 7.11 -10.72 1.16
CA GLN A 268 7.25 -12.08 0.64
C GLN A 268 5.90 -12.80 0.67
N LYS A 269 5.21 -12.77 1.81
CA LYS A 269 3.90 -13.41 1.95
C LYS A 269 2.81 -12.77 1.09
N ASN A 270 2.81 -11.44 0.95
CA ASN A 270 1.89 -10.76 0.04
C ASN A 270 2.06 -11.25 -1.41
N ALA A 271 3.33 -11.36 -1.86
CA ALA A 271 3.65 -11.83 -3.20
C ALA A 271 3.25 -13.30 -3.43
N GLU A 272 3.55 -14.17 -2.47
CA GLU A 272 3.18 -15.59 -2.52
C GLU A 272 1.67 -15.77 -2.66
N ILE A 273 0.89 -15.09 -1.80
CA ILE A 273 -0.58 -15.13 -1.87
C ILE A 273 -1.09 -14.57 -3.21
N ALA A 274 -0.49 -13.49 -3.72
CA ALA A 274 -0.89 -12.92 -5.00
C ALA A 274 -0.65 -13.86 -6.18
N CYS A 275 0.35 -14.73 -6.09
CA CYS A 275 0.73 -15.67 -7.15
C CYS A 275 0.13 -17.07 -7.02
N LEU A 276 -0.68 -17.36 -5.98
CA LEU A 276 -1.26 -18.71 -5.75
C LEU A 276 -2.02 -19.25 -6.98
N ASP A 277 -2.75 -18.41 -7.68
CA ASP A 277 -3.52 -18.82 -8.87
C ASP A 277 -2.71 -18.79 -10.17
N GLY A 278 -1.41 -18.51 -10.08
CA GLY A 278 -0.48 -18.57 -11.22
C GLY A 278 -0.52 -17.35 -12.15
N GLY A 279 -1.05 -16.21 -11.70
CA GLY A 279 -1.04 -14.95 -12.49
C GLY A 279 0.30 -14.20 -12.47
N GLY A 280 1.29 -14.69 -11.72
CA GLY A 280 2.59 -14.06 -11.55
C GLY A 280 3.67 -15.02 -11.04
N LYS A 281 4.86 -14.46 -10.81
CA LYS A 281 6.03 -15.15 -10.22
C LYS A 281 6.60 -14.34 -9.08
N VAL A 282 7.18 -15.06 -8.10
CA VAL A 282 7.90 -14.46 -6.98
C VAL A 282 9.37 -14.83 -7.10
N ILE A 283 10.25 -13.83 -6.97
CA ILE A 283 11.69 -14.00 -6.97
C ILE A 283 12.25 -13.40 -5.69
N SER A 284 12.87 -14.22 -4.86
CA SER A 284 13.55 -13.75 -3.66
C SER A 284 14.78 -12.91 -4.05
N GLN A 285 14.88 -11.68 -3.52
CA GLN A 285 16.07 -10.86 -3.77
C GLN A 285 17.33 -11.47 -3.14
N ASN A 286 17.21 -12.17 -2.00
CA ASN A 286 18.36 -12.80 -1.34
C ASN A 286 18.90 -14.02 -2.10
N GLU A 287 18.03 -14.67 -2.90
CA GLU A 287 18.36 -15.85 -3.71
C GLU A 287 18.41 -15.51 -5.20
N PHE A 288 18.55 -14.22 -5.53
CA PHE A 288 18.49 -13.73 -6.89
C PHE A 288 19.67 -14.24 -7.73
N LYS A 289 19.35 -15.07 -8.73
CA LYS A 289 20.29 -15.54 -9.75
C LYS A 289 19.95 -14.89 -11.09
N LYS A 290 20.96 -14.35 -11.75
CA LYS A 290 20.78 -13.64 -13.03
C LYS A 290 20.21 -14.56 -14.10
N GLU A 291 20.70 -15.80 -14.17
CA GLU A 291 20.32 -16.82 -15.14
C GLU A 291 18.83 -17.18 -15.00
N ASP A 292 18.36 -17.39 -13.76
CA ASP A 292 16.96 -17.69 -13.46
C ASP A 292 16.05 -16.52 -13.82
N PHE A 293 16.50 -15.29 -13.53
CA PHE A 293 15.75 -14.09 -13.88
C PHE A 293 15.66 -13.90 -15.40
N LEU A 294 16.75 -14.09 -16.14
CA LEU A 294 16.76 -14.03 -17.60
C LEU A 294 15.80 -15.04 -18.23
N LYS A 295 15.76 -16.27 -17.69
CA LYS A 295 14.81 -17.29 -18.11
C LYS A 295 13.36 -16.83 -17.86
N ILE A 296 13.07 -16.35 -16.64
CA ILE A 296 11.72 -15.86 -16.28
C ILE A 296 11.30 -14.70 -17.19
N LEU A 297 12.18 -13.77 -17.52
CA LEU A 297 11.89 -12.68 -18.45
C LEU A 297 11.48 -13.19 -19.84
N LYS A 298 12.23 -14.14 -20.38
CA LYS A 298 11.92 -14.77 -21.69
C LYS A 298 10.59 -15.51 -21.63
N ASP A 299 10.41 -16.34 -20.60
CA ASP A 299 9.16 -17.07 -20.39
C ASP A 299 7.95 -16.10 -20.34
N PHE A 300 8.06 -14.97 -19.61
CA PHE A 300 6.98 -13.97 -19.52
C PHE A 300 6.70 -13.24 -20.85
N ASP A 301 7.71 -13.05 -21.68
CA ASP A 301 7.54 -12.39 -22.99
C ASP A 301 6.84 -13.32 -24.00
N GLU A 302 6.94 -14.64 -23.82
CA GLU A 302 6.36 -15.69 -24.66
C GLU A 302 5.01 -16.23 -24.14
N LEU A 303 4.69 -16.04 -22.84
CA LEU A 303 3.48 -16.57 -22.22
C LEU A 303 2.21 -15.88 -22.73
N ASN A 304 1.09 -16.62 -22.67
CA ASN A 304 -0.22 -16.05 -22.88
C ASN A 304 -0.61 -15.10 -21.73
N LEU A 305 -0.28 -13.82 -21.90
CA LEU A 305 -0.54 -12.78 -20.91
C LEU A 305 -2.03 -12.63 -20.58
N GLN A 306 -2.92 -13.00 -21.50
CA GLN A 306 -4.37 -12.94 -21.28
C GLN A 306 -4.82 -14.00 -20.24
N GLU A 307 -4.21 -15.19 -20.30
CA GLU A 307 -4.47 -16.23 -19.28
C GLU A 307 -3.91 -15.83 -17.92
N LEU A 308 -2.68 -15.32 -17.87
CA LEU A 308 -2.08 -14.80 -16.63
C LEU A 308 -2.91 -13.67 -16.03
N SER A 309 -3.43 -12.78 -16.87
CA SER A 309 -4.28 -11.66 -16.45
C SER A 309 -5.57 -12.16 -15.77
N LYS A 310 -6.23 -13.16 -16.34
CA LYS A 310 -7.43 -13.77 -15.73
C LYS A 310 -7.12 -14.38 -14.36
N LYS A 311 -5.98 -15.06 -14.23
CA LYS A 311 -5.51 -15.67 -12.96
C LYS A 311 -5.14 -14.61 -11.92
N MET A 312 -4.53 -13.48 -12.33
CA MET A 312 -4.15 -12.39 -11.43
C MET A 312 -5.35 -11.60 -10.93
N ARG A 313 -6.43 -11.48 -11.72
CA ARG A 313 -7.53 -10.57 -11.44
C ARG A 313 -8.35 -10.99 -10.22
N LYS A 314 -8.53 -10.03 -9.28
CA LYS A 314 -9.37 -10.17 -8.07
C LYS A 314 -10.30 -8.97 -7.94
N SER A 315 -11.59 -9.20 -8.11
CA SER A 315 -12.61 -8.14 -8.02
C SER A 315 -12.88 -7.66 -6.58
N ILE A 316 -12.44 -8.42 -5.57
CA ILE A 316 -12.68 -8.10 -4.15
C ILE A 316 -12.21 -6.70 -3.76
N HIS A 317 -11.17 -6.19 -4.41
CA HIS A 317 -10.58 -4.87 -4.13
C HIS A 317 -11.44 -3.71 -4.63
N LEU A 318 -12.22 -3.94 -5.69
CA LEU A 318 -12.96 -2.87 -6.39
C LEU A 318 -14.06 -2.26 -5.51
N ASP A 319 -14.75 -3.06 -4.70
CA ASP A 319 -15.85 -2.64 -3.84
C ASP A 319 -15.45 -2.54 -2.37
N SER A 320 -14.18 -2.79 -2.05
CA SER A 320 -13.66 -2.86 -0.69
C SER A 320 -13.99 -1.59 0.12
N ALA A 321 -13.70 -0.41 -0.42
CA ALA A 321 -13.95 0.86 0.26
C ALA A 321 -15.43 1.03 0.64
N GLU A 322 -16.35 0.66 -0.25
CA GLU A 322 -17.78 0.77 -0.03
C GLU A 322 -18.28 -0.24 1.00
N LYS A 323 -17.84 -1.50 0.90
CA LYS A 323 -18.18 -2.55 1.88
C LYS A 323 -17.71 -2.17 3.29
N ILE A 324 -16.46 -1.69 3.42
CA ILE A 324 -15.91 -1.23 4.70
C ILE A 324 -16.72 -0.05 5.26
N ALA A 325 -16.99 0.96 4.44
CA ALA A 325 -17.76 2.12 4.89
C ALA A 325 -19.19 1.75 5.31
N ASN A 326 -19.87 0.89 4.55
CA ASN A 326 -21.22 0.43 4.87
C ASN A 326 -21.23 -0.39 6.16
N GLU A 327 -20.27 -1.30 6.35
CA GLU A 327 -20.14 -2.04 7.60
C GLU A 327 -19.93 -1.11 8.81
N ILE A 328 -19.01 -0.12 8.68
CA ILE A 328 -18.79 0.85 9.75
C ILE A 328 -20.07 1.63 10.07
N LYS A 329 -20.89 1.99 9.06
CA LYS A 329 -22.14 2.76 9.26
C LYS A 329 -23.18 2.00 10.08
N GLN A 330 -23.19 0.67 10.07
CA GLN A 330 -24.16 -0.15 10.79
C GLN A 330 -24.00 -0.11 12.31
N TYR A 331 -22.83 0.19 12.83
CA TYR A 331 -22.55 0.28 14.27
C TYR A 331 -22.79 1.68 14.81
#